data_9e195d2c61056eb7098a19c9676d974f
#
_entry.id   9e195d2c61056eb7098a19c9676d974f
#
_cell.length_a   1.000
_cell.length_b   1.000
_cell.length_c   1.000
_cell.angle_alpha   90.00
_cell.angle_beta   90.00
_cell.angle_gamma   90.00
#
_symmetry.space_group_name_H-M   'P 1'
#
loop_
_entity.id
_entity.type
_entity.pdbx_description
1 polymer ?
#
loop_
_entity_poly.entity_id
_entity_poly.type
_entity_poly.pdbx_seq_one_letter_code
_entity_poly.pdbx_strand_id
1 'polypeptide(L)'
;MIAAIQFGLLFGVIHYLRPQNKVKPSLYWIYSLAVNALTLTMFGVGVLRIDNFALPEFSFSISNTLFITAALLQALFCRLLVKPLSRSIKVASAILVVFVFISIEYLRHHGTFEQRTLLMVVCISSLLVWQLLEQAQVRKRIESPQLIFLMYATYLELAFLCGRLAIVLTKTNVIRDIPEIPALLVFFTVGQIVMNTISYIAIGGFWAEKVAVANAITSKENIEIKSLLS
;
A
#
# COMPACT_ATOMS: atom_id res chain seq x y z
N MET A 1 3.10 4.15 16.27
CA MET A 1 1.99 5.07 15.93
C MET A 1 1.39 4.78 14.56
N ILE A 2 2.12 4.83 13.44
CA ILE A 2 1.56 4.63 12.07
C ILE A 2 0.87 3.27 11.91
N ALA A 3 1.48 2.16 12.36
CA ALA A 3 0.85 0.84 12.36
C ALA A 3 -0.48 0.83 13.14
N ALA A 4 -0.56 1.53 14.27
CA ALA A 4 -1.80 1.62 15.05
C ALA A 4 -2.92 2.32 14.28
N ILE A 5 -2.62 3.35 13.49
CA ILE A 5 -3.59 4.01 12.62
C ILE A 5 -4.12 3.01 11.58
N GLN A 6 -3.26 2.20 10.98
CA GLN A 6 -3.67 1.22 9.98
C GLN A 6 -4.49 0.06 10.60
N PHE A 7 -4.15 -0.39 11.79
CA PHE A 7 -5.00 -1.34 12.53
C PHE A 7 -6.36 -0.73 12.89
N GLY A 8 -6.40 0.53 13.31
CA GLY A 8 -7.66 1.25 13.55
C GLY A 8 -8.56 1.30 12.32
N LEU A 9 -7.97 1.63 11.15
CA LEU A 9 -8.67 1.58 9.86
C LEU A 9 -9.16 0.16 9.54
N LEU A 10 -8.33 -0.86 9.75
CA LEU A 10 -8.70 -2.25 9.49
C LEU A 10 -9.88 -2.69 10.35
N PHE A 11 -9.87 -2.39 11.65
CA PHE A 11 -11.00 -2.68 12.54
C PHE A 11 -12.27 -1.94 12.12
N GLY A 12 -12.15 -0.65 11.75
CA GLY A 12 -13.27 0.13 11.22
C GLY A 12 -13.89 -0.51 9.98
N VAL A 13 -13.04 -0.95 9.03
CA VAL A 13 -13.49 -1.57 7.78
C VAL A 13 -14.14 -2.94 8.00
N ILE A 14 -13.58 -3.77 8.89
CA ILE A 14 -14.15 -5.08 9.23
C ILE A 14 -15.60 -4.94 9.76
N HIS A 15 -15.90 -3.85 10.50
CA HIS A 15 -17.25 -3.55 10.93
C HIS A 15 -18.25 -3.47 9.76
N TYR A 16 -17.81 -2.95 8.61
CA TYR A 16 -18.67 -2.81 7.43
C TYR A 16 -18.80 -4.09 6.58
N LEU A 17 -18.04 -5.15 6.89
CA LEU A 17 -18.20 -6.46 6.25
C LEU A 17 -19.46 -7.21 6.73
N ARG A 18 -20.18 -6.69 7.72
CA ARG A 18 -21.40 -7.31 8.24
C ARG A 18 -22.42 -7.58 7.11
N PRO A 19 -23.21 -8.67 7.22
CA PRO A 19 -24.18 -9.06 6.19
C PRO A 19 -25.21 -7.99 5.82
N GLN A 20 -25.50 -7.08 6.76
CA GLN A 20 -26.49 -6.00 6.63
C GLN A 20 -26.08 -4.91 5.61
N ASN A 21 -24.79 -4.76 5.32
CA ASN A 21 -24.32 -3.73 4.39
C ASN A 21 -24.42 -4.20 2.94
N LYS A 22 -25.16 -3.47 2.10
CA LYS A 22 -25.33 -3.74 0.67
C LYS A 22 -24.03 -3.57 -0.12
N VAL A 23 -23.19 -2.62 0.27
CA VAL A 23 -21.91 -2.34 -0.36
C VAL A 23 -20.80 -2.86 0.56
N LYS A 24 -20.00 -3.80 0.04
CA LYS A 24 -18.86 -4.38 0.78
C LYS A 24 -17.54 -3.86 0.24
N PRO A 25 -16.56 -3.56 1.11
CA PRO A 25 -15.23 -3.18 0.66
C PRO A 25 -14.54 -4.34 -0.08
N SER A 26 -13.66 -3.99 -1.00
CA SER A 26 -12.89 -4.98 -1.74
C SER A 26 -11.95 -5.77 -0.83
N LEU A 27 -11.95 -7.09 -0.95
CA LEU A 27 -11.02 -7.96 -0.21
C LEU A 27 -9.55 -7.64 -0.54
N TYR A 28 -9.24 -7.24 -1.77
CA TYR A 28 -7.87 -6.82 -2.13
C TYR A 28 -7.39 -5.64 -1.31
N TRP A 29 -8.24 -4.64 -1.09
CA TRP A 29 -7.89 -3.50 -0.24
C TRP A 29 -7.76 -3.90 1.23
N ILE A 30 -8.66 -4.73 1.76
CA ILE A 30 -8.61 -5.19 3.16
C ILE A 30 -7.32 -5.98 3.40
N TYR A 31 -6.99 -6.93 2.53
CA TYR A 31 -5.75 -7.69 2.63
C TYR A 31 -4.52 -6.82 2.47
N SER A 32 -4.54 -5.84 1.54
CA SER A 32 -3.45 -4.87 1.40
C SER A 32 -3.22 -4.11 2.72
N LEU A 33 -4.28 -3.57 3.32
CA LEU A 33 -4.21 -2.84 4.58
C LEU A 33 -3.70 -3.72 5.73
N ALA A 34 -4.22 -4.96 5.85
CA ALA A 34 -3.80 -5.91 6.89
C ALA A 34 -2.31 -6.29 6.74
N VAL A 35 -1.88 -6.61 5.52
CA VAL A 35 -0.49 -6.96 5.22
C VAL A 35 0.42 -5.77 5.48
N ASN A 36 0.01 -4.55 5.11
CA ASN A 36 0.82 -3.35 5.34
C ASN A 36 0.95 -3.01 6.83
N ALA A 37 -0.14 -3.13 7.61
CA ALA A 37 -0.10 -2.92 9.06
C ALA A 37 0.83 -3.94 9.75
N LEU A 38 0.77 -5.21 9.34
CA LEU A 38 1.68 -6.26 9.81
C LEU A 38 3.13 -5.92 9.44
N THR A 39 3.39 -5.52 8.21
CA THR A 39 4.72 -5.12 7.72
C THR A 39 5.33 -4.02 8.57
N LEU A 40 4.57 -2.94 8.82
CA LEU A 40 5.06 -1.82 9.62
C LEU A 40 5.35 -2.22 11.07
N THR A 41 4.57 -3.14 11.61
CA THR A 41 4.82 -3.69 12.95
C THR A 41 6.12 -4.51 12.95
N MET A 42 6.33 -5.38 11.94
CA MET A 42 7.54 -6.18 11.82
C MET A 42 8.78 -5.31 11.59
N PHE A 43 8.70 -4.25 10.77
CA PHE A 43 9.78 -3.28 10.62
C PHE A 43 10.10 -2.58 11.93
N GLY A 44 9.08 -2.14 12.67
CA GLY A 44 9.28 -1.48 13.95
C GLY A 44 10.00 -2.39 14.96
N VAL A 45 9.60 -3.65 15.06
CA VAL A 45 10.27 -4.64 15.92
C VAL A 45 11.66 -4.97 15.41
N GLY A 46 11.83 -5.12 14.08
CA GLY A 46 13.12 -5.41 13.46
C GLY A 46 14.15 -4.30 13.72
N VAL A 47 13.75 -3.04 13.55
CA VAL A 47 14.64 -1.88 13.82
C VAL A 47 15.15 -1.85 15.26
N LEU A 48 14.33 -2.27 16.24
CA LEU A 48 14.75 -2.33 17.65
C LEU A 48 15.76 -3.45 17.94
N ARG A 49 15.97 -4.36 17.00
CA ARG A 49 16.86 -5.54 17.11
C ARG A 49 18.05 -5.48 16.16
N ILE A 50 18.25 -4.37 15.43
CA ILE A 50 19.38 -4.26 14.52
C ILE A 50 20.66 -4.08 15.32
N ASP A 51 21.56 -5.06 15.21
CA ASP A 51 22.93 -4.95 15.73
C ASP A 51 23.91 -4.54 14.62
N ASN A 52 23.65 -4.98 13.38
CA ASN A 52 24.51 -4.64 12.25
C ASN A 52 23.73 -4.78 10.90
N PHE A 53 24.07 -3.98 9.89
CA PHE A 53 23.44 -4.01 8.55
C PHE A 53 24.08 -4.97 7.55
N ALA A 54 25.25 -5.53 7.86
CA ALA A 54 25.94 -6.43 6.94
C ALA A 54 25.11 -7.69 6.65
N LEU A 55 24.50 -8.26 7.69
CA LEU A 55 23.57 -9.39 7.55
C LEU A 55 22.29 -9.11 8.35
N PRO A 56 21.28 -8.47 7.75
CA PRO A 56 20.01 -8.21 8.43
C PRO A 56 19.31 -9.51 8.82
N GLU A 57 18.49 -9.46 9.87
CA GLU A 57 17.66 -10.58 10.29
C GLU A 57 16.70 -11.03 9.18
N PHE A 58 16.31 -12.30 9.18
CA PHE A 58 15.35 -12.87 8.24
C PHE A 58 13.97 -12.15 8.26
N SER A 59 13.62 -11.60 9.41
CA SER A 59 12.41 -10.77 9.58
C SER A 59 12.35 -9.58 8.59
N PHE A 60 13.50 -9.03 8.18
CA PHE A 60 13.56 -7.98 7.16
C PHE A 60 13.22 -8.48 5.76
N SER A 61 13.62 -9.71 5.40
CA SER A 61 13.22 -10.30 4.12
C SER A 61 11.72 -10.50 4.05
N ILE A 62 11.11 -10.98 5.11
CA ILE A 62 9.66 -11.13 5.20
C ILE A 62 8.98 -9.76 5.14
N SER A 63 9.40 -8.81 5.95
CA SER A 63 8.78 -7.46 6.00
C SER A 63 8.86 -6.74 4.65
N ASN A 64 10.00 -6.79 3.97
CA ASN A 64 10.15 -6.19 2.65
C ASN A 64 9.24 -6.85 1.61
N THR A 65 9.15 -8.18 1.61
CA THR A 65 8.25 -8.92 0.72
C THR A 65 6.78 -8.59 0.99
N LEU A 66 6.39 -8.52 2.27
CA LEU A 66 5.04 -8.14 2.65
C LEU A 66 4.72 -6.70 2.24
N PHE A 67 5.68 -5.77 2.32
CA PHE A 67 5.48 -4.38 1.88
C PHE A 67 5.20 -4.30 0.38
N ILE A 68 5.98 -5.01 -0.44
CA ILE A 68 5.73 -5.11 -1.89
C ILE A 68 4.40 -5.80 -2.16
N THR A 69 4.06 -6.84 -1.39
CA THR A 69 2.76 -7.55 -1.52
C THR A 69 1.60 -6.61 -1.21
N ALA A 70 1.71 -5.77 -0.18
CA ALA A 70 0.70 -4.77 0.15
C ALA A 70 0.50 -3.76 -0.99
N ALA A 71 1.60 -3.23 -1.56
CA ALA A 71 1.54 -2.32 -2.70
C ALA A 71 0.93 -3.00 -3.95
N LEU A 72 1.27 -4.26 -4.20
CA LEU A 72 0.69 -5.06 -5.29
C LEU A 72 -0.82 -5.25 -5.10
N LEU A 73 -1.27 -5.62 -3.90
CA LEU A 73 -2.69 -5.78 -3.59
C LEU A 73 -3.46 -4.45 -3.75
N GLN A 74 -2.84 -3.32 -3.41
CA GLN A 74 -3.42 -1.99 -3.61
C GLN A 74 -3.53 -1.65 -5.10
N ALA A 75 -2.52 -1.96 -5.91
CA ALA A 75 -2.57 -1.79 -7.37
C ALA A 75 -3.65 -2.70 -8.00
N LEU A 76 -3.77 -3.95 -7.56
CA LEU A 76 -4.83 -4.87 -7.99
C LEU A 76 -6.22 -4.36 -7.60
N PHE A 77 -6.37 -3.74 -6.43
CA PHE A 77 -7.61 -3.07 -6.03
C PHE A 77 -7.96 -1.93 -7.01
N CYS A 78 -7.01 -1.04 -7.32
CA CYS A 78 -7.24 0.04 -8.30
C CYS A 78 -7.61 -0.52 -9.67
N ARG A 79 -6.95 -1.59 -10.11
CA ARG A 79 -7.28 -2.29 -11.36
C ARG A 79 -8.70 -2.85 -11.34
N LEU A 80 -9.14 -3.43 -10.23
CA LEU A 80 -10.48 -4.01 -10.08
C LEU A 80 -11.59 -2.96 -10.21
N LEU A 81 -11.32 -1.69 -9.88
CA LEU A 81 -12.26 -0.58 -10.08
C LEU A 81 -12.47 -0.26 -11.57
N VAL A 82 -11.51 -0.61 -12.43
CA VAL A 82 -11.59 -0.38 -13.89
C VAL A 82 -12.18 -1.58 -14.62
N LYS A 83 -11.67 -2.77 -14.31
CA LYS A 83 -12.08 -4.04 -14.96
C LYS A 83 -11.72 -5.25 -14.09
N PRO A 84 -12.44 -6.38 -14.28
CA PRO A 84 -12.17 -7.60 -13.53
C PRO A 84 -10.76 -8.12 -13.77
N LEU A 85 -10.18 -8.74 -12.73
CA LEU A 85 -8.85 -9.33 -12.81
C LEU A 85 -8.86 -10.64 -13.57
N SER A 86 -8.10 -10.73 -14.65
CA SER A 86 -7.90 -11.98 -15.39
C SER A 86 -7.12 -13.01 -14.57
N ARG A 87 -7.26 -14.29 -14.92
CA ARG A 87 -6.49 -15.37 -14.30
C ARG A 87 -4.98 -15.15 -14.45
N SER A 88 -4.56 -14.67 -15.63
CA SER A 88 -3.15 -14.38 -15.90
C SER A 88 -2.56 -13.33 -14.95
N ILE A 89 -3.29 -12.23 -14.68
CA ILE A 89 -2.84 -11.20 -13.74
C ILE A 89 -2.69 -11.79 -12.33
N LYS A 90 -3.65 -12.61 -11.86
CA LYS A 90 -3.58 -13.24 -10.55
C LYS A 90 -2.36 -14.17 -10.42
N VAL A 91 -2.12 -15.00 -11.44
CA VAL A 91 -0.97 -15.91 -11.48
C VAL A 91 0.33 -15.12 -11.54
N ALA A 92 0.43 -14.12 -12.43
CA ALA A 92 1.62 -13.26 -12.52
C ALA A 92 1.92 -12.54 -11.21
N SER A 93 0.88 -12.06 -10.50
CA SER A 93 1.02 -11.43 -9.19
C SER A 93 1.57 -12.40 -8.14
N ALA A 94 1.10 -13.65 -8.11
CA ALA A 94 1.62 -14.66 -7.20
C ALA A 94 3.08 -15.02 -7.51
N ILE A 95 3.43 -15.18 -8.79
CA ILE A 95 4.81 -15.43 -9.22
C ILE A 95 5.71 -14.26 -8.84
N LEU A 96 5.25 -13.01 -9.02
CA LEU A 96 6.01 -11.82 -8.65
C LEU A 96 6.36 -11.81 -7.16
N VAL A 97 5.41 -12.13 -6.27
CA VAL A 97 5.66 -12.18 -4.81
C VAL A 97 6.74 -13.21 -4.47
N VAL A 98 6.65 -14.42 -5.05
CA VAL A 98 7.65 -15.48 -4.84
C VAL A 98 9.03 -15.04 -5.37
N PHE A 99 9.07 -14.48 -6.58
CA PHE A 99 10.32 -13.98 -7.17
C PHE A 99 10.96 -12.89 -6.32
N VAL A 100 10.17 -11.94 -5.85
CA VAL A 100 10.63 -10.85 -4.97
C VAL A 100 11.19 -11.41 -3.66
N PHE A 101 10.50 -12.37 -3.03
CA PHE A 101 10.99 -12.99 -1.80
C PHE A 101 12.36 -13.67 -2.01
N ILE A 102 12.49 -14.48 -3.06
CA ILE A 102 13.76 -15.15 -3.40
C ILE A 102 14.86 -14.12 -3.66
N SER A 103 14.57 -13.05 -4.40
CA SER A 103 15.53 -12.00 -4.72
C SER A 103 15.98 -11.24 -3.48
N ILE A 104 15.06 -10.88 -2.58
CA ILE A 104 15.40 -10.20 -1.32
C ILE A 104 16.24 -11.12 -0.44
N GLU A 105 15.87 -12.40 -0.33
CA GLU A 105 16.61 -13.36 0.49
C GLU A 105 18.02 -13.63 -0.07
N TYR A 106 18.16 -13.73 -1.39
CA TYR A 106 19.46 -13.82 -2.04
C TYR A 106 20.33 -12.59 -1.74
N LEU A 107 19.76 -11.37 -1.89
CA LEU A 107 20.46 -10.13 -1.58
C LEU A 107 20.71 -9.92 -0.08
N ARG A 108 19.95 -10.57 0.81
CA ARG A 108 20.23 -10.57 2.23
C ARG A 108 21.59 -11.21 2.54
N HIS A 109 21.91 -12.32 1.85
CA HIS A 109 23.16 -13.07 2.07
C HIS A 109 24.34 -12.54 1.25
N HIS A 110 24.09 -12.04 0.03
CA HIS A 110 25.13 -11.74 -0.94
C HIS A 110 25.18 -10.26 -1.38
N GLY A 111 24.15 -9.48 -1.02
CA GLY A 111 24.03 -8.09 -1.47
C GLY A 111 24.38 -7.07 -0.39
N THR A 112 24.63 -5.83 -0.86
CA THR A 112 24.82 -4.65 -0.01
C THR A 112 23.47 -4.03 0.40
N PHE A 113 23.51 -3.11 1.37
CA PHE A 113 22.34 -2.32 1.76
C PHE A 113 21.74 -1.55 0.56
N GLU A 114 22.61 -1.00 -0.29
CA GLU A 114 22.23 -0.23 -1.48
C GLU A 114 21.49 -1.10 -2.49
N GLN A 115 21.98 -2.32 -2.75
CA GLN A 115 21.35 -3.26 -3.69
C GLN A 115 19.98 -3.70 -3.21
N ARG A 116 19.83 -3.99 -1.91
CA ARG A 116 18.54 -4.31 -1.29
C ARG A 116 17.57 -3.14 -1.40
N THR A 117 18.04 -1.92 -1.13
CA THR A 117 17.25 -0.70 -1.23
C THR A 117 16.85 -0.42 -2.68
N LEU A 118 17.75 -0.60 -3.64
CA LEU A 118 17.47 -0.42 -5.07
C LEU A 118 16.37 -1.38 -5.55
N LEU A 119 16.46 -2.67 -5.20
CA LEU A 119 15.43 -3.65 -5.54
C LEU A 119 14.06 -3.22 -5.00
N MET A 120 14.01 -2.81 -3.72
CA MET A 120 12.76 -2.34 -3.09
C MET A 120 12.18 -1.12 -3.80
N VAL A 121 13.03 -0.11 -4.08
CA VAL A 121 12.58 1.12 -4.74
C VAL A 121 12.06 0.82 -6.15
N VAL A 122 12.75 0.01 -6.94
CA VAL A 122 12.33 -0.35 -8.30
C VAL A 122 11.00 -1.10 -8.28
N CYS A 123 10.85 -2.10 -7.42
CA CYS A 123 9.60 -2.86 -7.32
C CYS A 123 8.41 -1.97 -6.89
N ILE A 124 8.57 -1.18 -5.83
CA ILE A 124 7.48 -0.34 -5.33
C ILE A 124 7.15 0.77 -6.32
N SER A 125 8.15 1.44 -6.91
CA SER A 125 7.90 2.48 -7.92
C SER A 125 7.15 1.95 -9.12
N SER A 126 7.49 0.76 -9.61
CA SER A 126 6.76 0.12 -10.72
C SER A 126 5.29 -0.15 -10.37
N LEU A 127 5.02 -0.59 -9.14
CA LEU A 127 3.65 -0.83 -8.67
C LEU A 127 2.88 0.47 -8.48
N LEU A 128 3.51 1.53 -7.95
CA LEU A 128 2.88 2.85 -7.80
C LEU A 128 2.58 3.50 -9.16
N VAL A 129 3.48 3.38 -10.15
CA VAL A 129 3.21 3.83 -11.52
C VAL A 129 2.02 3.08 -12.10
N TRP A 130 1.97 1.76 -11.96
CA TRP A 130 0.81 0.98 -12.38
C TRP A 130 -0.48 1.44 -11.67
N GLN A 131 -0.41 1.64 -10.35
CA GLN A 131 -1.54 2.14 -9.57
C GLN A 131 -2.03 3.51 -10.06
N LEU A 132 -1.12 4.45 -10.36
CA LEU A 132 -1.46 5.78 -10.91
C LEU A 132 -2.16 5.68 -12.27
N LEU A 133 -1.68 4.78 -13.15
CA LEU A 133 -2.33 4.54 -14.45
C LEU A 133 -3.77 4.03 -14.29
N GLU A 134 -4.00 3.11 -13.35
CA GLU A 134 -5.35 2.61 -13.07
C GLU A 134 -6.23 3.69 -12.41
N GLN A 135 -5.70 4.46 -11.46
CA GLN A 135 -6.41 5.58 -10.82
C GLN A 135 -6.82 6.64 -11.85
N ALA A 136 -5.96 6.96 -12.81
CA ALA A 136 -6.29 7.88 -13.90
C ALA A 136 -7.44 7.36 -14.77
N GLN A 137 -7.54 6.04 -14.99
CA GLN A 137 -8.67 5.44 -15.70
C GLN A 137 -9.96 5.44 -14.86
N VAL A 138 -9.87 5.20 -13.55
CA VAL A 138 -11.02 5.28 -12.63
C VAL A 138 -11.57 6.70 -12.61
N ARG A 139 -10.69 7.72 -12.52
CA ARG A 139 -11.07 9.14 -12.49
C ARG A 139 -11.89 9.57 -13.72
N LYS A 140 -11.63 8.99 -14.88
CA LYS A 140 -12.41 9.28 -16.10
C LYS A 140 -13.86 8.78 -16.02
N ARG A 141 -14.17 7.88 -15.08
CA ARG A 141 -15.49 7.23 -14.94
C ARG A 141 -16.23 7.62 -13.68
N ILE A 142 -15.50 8.02 -12.64
CA ILE A 142 -16.03 8.29 -11.31
C ILE A 142 -15.46 9.64 -10.85
N GLU A 143 -16.34 10.60 -10.62
CA GLU A 143 -15.99 11.86 -9.97
C GLU A 143 -16.05 11.64 -8.45
N SER A 144 -14.91 11.64 -7.79
CA SER A 144 -14.78 11.53 -6.34
C SER A 144 -13.60 12.37 -5.86
N PRO A 145 -13.79 13.29 -4.92
CA PRO A 145 -12.71 14.03 -4.30
C PRO A 145 -11.68 13.11 -3.63
N GLN A 146 -12.14 12.02 -3.05
CA GLN A 146 -11.26 11.04 -2.37
C GLN A 146 -10.33 10.35 -3.36
N LEU A 147 -10.76 10.12 -4.60
CA LEU A 147 -9.91 9.55 -5.64
C LEU A 147 -8.81 10.53 -6.07
N ILE A 148 -9.12 11.84 -6.14
CA ILE A 148 -8.13 12.88 -6.43
C ILE A 148 -7.08 12.91 -5.31
N PHE A 149 -7.54 12.87 -4.06
CA PHE A 149 -6.67 12.85 -2.89
C PHE A 149 -5.76 11.61 -2.87
N LEU A 150 -6.31 10.44 -3.22
CA LEU A 150 -5.53 9.20 -3.38
C LEU A 150 -4.45 9.35 -4.46
N MET A 151 -4.76 9.97 -5.60
CA MET A 151 -3.77 10.21 -6.66
C MET A 151 -2.63 11.10 -6.18
N TYR A 152 -2.92 12.20 -5.49
CA TYR A 152 -1.87 13.07 -4.91
C TYR A 152 -1.01 12.34 -3.88
N ALA A 153 -1.62 11.55 -2.99
CA ALA A 153 -0.87 10.75 -2.02
C ALA A 153 0.07 9.76 -2.72
N THR A 154 -0.40 9.09 -3.79
CA THR A 154 0.42 8.16 -4.58
C THR A 154 1.55 8.88 -5.34
N TYR A 155 1.32 10.08 -5.89
CA TYR A 155 2.36 10.90 -6.50
C TYR A 155 3.44 11.30 -5.49
N LEU A 156 3.04 11.74 -4.30
CA LEU A 156 3.98 12.10 -3.24
C LEU A 156 4.76 10.88 -2.75
N GLU A 157 4.11 9.72 -2.60
CA GLU A 157 4.80 8.46 -2.26
C GLU A 157 5.87 8.13 -3.29
N LEU A 158 5.56 8.25 -4.59
CA LEU A 158 6.52 8.05 -5.67
C LEU A 158 7.66 9.08 -5.62
N ALA A 159 7.37 10.36 -5.34
CA ALA A 159 8.38 11.40 -5.19
C ALA A 159 9.35 11.12 -4.05
N PHE A 160 8.85 10.65 -2.88
CA PHE A 160 9.69 10.22 -1.78
C PHE A 160 10.58 9.02 -2.15
N LEU A 161 10.06 8.06 -2.91
CA LEU A 161 10.86 6.93 -3.42
C LEU A 161 11.94 7.39 -4.39
N CYS A 162 11.64 8.32 -5.30
CA CYS A 162 12.65 8.90 -6.20
C CYS A 162 13.75 9.64 -5.43
N GLY A 163 13.39 10.40 -4.38
CA GLY A 163 14.36 11.05 -3.50
C GLY A 163 15.25 10.03 -2.77
N ARG A 164 14.65 8.95 -2.27
CA ARG A 164 15.41 7.84 -1.66
C ARG A 164 16.38 7.20 -2.65
N LEU A 165 15.93 6.95 -3.88
CA LEU A 165 16.78 6.41 -4.95
C LEU A 165 17.94 7.33 -5.26
N ALA A 166 17.70 8.63 -5.40
CA ALA A 166 18.75 9.61 -5.70
C ALA A 166 19.86 9.60 -4.64
N ILE A 167 19.50 9.51 -3.34
CA ILE A 167 20.47 9.44 -2.25
C ILE A 167 21.30 8.16 -2.34
N VAL A 168 20.64 7.01 -2.57
CA VAL A 168 21.34 5.72 -2.67
C VAL A 168 22.32 5.70 -3.84
N LEU A 169 21.96 6.31 -4.98
CA LEU A 169 22.82 6.34 -6.18
C LEU A 169 23.96 7.36 -6.08
N THR A 170 23.79 8.44 -5.30
CA THR A 170 24.82 9.49 -5.14
C THR A 170 25.81 9.19 -4.02
N LYS A 171 25.50 8.23 -3.15
CA LYS A 171 26.37 7.89 -2.03
C LYS A 171 27.55 7.03 -2.51
N THR A 172 28.78 7.48 -2.19
CA THR A 172 30.02 6.81 -2.55
C THR A 172 30.48 5.76 -1.54
N ASN A 173 30.01 5.86 -0.28
CA ASN A 173 30.41 4.97 0.80
C ASN A 173 29.31 3.95 1.10
N VAL A 174 29.71 2.69 1.28
CA VAL A 174 28.81 1.60 1.69
C VAL A 174 28.34 1.83 3.12
N ILE A 175 27.02 1.79 3.34
CA ILE A 175 26.43 1.91 4.68
C ILE A 175 26.60 0.58 5.42
N ARG A 176 27.36 0.60 6.52
CA ARG A 176 27.61 -0.58 7.36
C ARG A 176 26.86 -0.53 8.69
N ASP A 177 26.74 0.65 9.26
CA ASP A 177 26.16 0.84 10.60
C ASP A 177 25.03 1.88 10.60
N ILE A 178 24.15 1.83 11.64
CA ILE A 178 23.01 2.73 11.81
C ILE A 178 23.42 4.21 11.79
N PRO A 179 24.49 4.65 12.48
CA PRO A 179 24.91 6.06 12.46
C PRO A 179 25.33 6.59 11.09
N GLU A 180 25.66 5.70 10.15
CA GLU A 180 26.07 6.06 8.80
C GLU A 180 24.87 6.34 7.87
N ILE A 181 23.64 6.03 8.30
CA ILE A 181 22.44 6.31 7.53
C ILE A 181 22.24 7.81 7.41
N PRO A 182 22.20 8.39 6.20
CA PRO A 182 21.92 9.80 6.02
C PRO A 182 20.56 10.18 6.62
N ALA A 183 20.49 11.25 7.40
CA ALA A 183 19.22 11.76 7.91
C ALA A 183 18.18 12.00 6.79
N LEU A 184 18.66 12.42 5.62
CA LEU A 184 17.83 12.61 4.44
C LEU A 184 17.22 11.28 3.91
N LEU A 185 17.94 10.16 4.00
CA LEU A 185 17.41 8.84 3.65
C LEU A 185 16.28 8.42 4.61
N VAL A 186 16.46 8.69 5.90
CA VAL A 186 15.42 8.47 6.93
C VAL A 186 14.21 9.33 6.62
N PHE A 187 14.40 10.63 6.33
CA PHE A 187 13.32 11.55 5.97
C PHE A 187 12.48 11.04 4.79
N PHE A 188 13.12 10.63 3.69
CA PHE A 188 12.41 10.11 2.53
C PHE A 188 11.70 8.77 2.83
N THR A 189 12.29 7.93 3.67
CA THR A 189 11.67 6.65 4.07
C THR A 189 10.42 6.89 4.93
N VAL A 190 10.52 7.76 5.93
CA VAL A 190 9.38 8.13 6.79
C VAL A 190 8.29 8.82 5.98
N GLY A 191 8.66 9.76 5.09
CA GLY A 191 7.73 10.43 4.20
C GLY A 191 6.97 9.46 3.32
N GLN A 192 7.64 8.47 2.72
CA GLN A 192 7.01 7.40 1.96
C GLN A 192 5.99 6.62 2.80
N ILE A 193 6.34 6.21 4.01
CA ILE A 193 5.43 5.44 4.90
C ILE A 193 4.21 6.28 5.29
N VAL A 194 4.39 7.57 5.55
CA VAL A 194 3.28 8.49 5.85
C VAL A 194 2.35 8.63 4.65
N MET A 195 2.90 8.85 3.44
CA MET A 195 2.07 8.98 2.22
C MET A 195 1.35 7.67 1.89
N ASN A 196 2.00 6.53 2.08
CA ASN A 196 1.37 5.22 1.97
C ASN A 196 0.16 5.08 2.93
N THR A 197 0.30 5.49 4.18
CA THR A 197 -0.81 5.48 5.15
C THR A 197 -1.94 6.42 4.74
N ILE A 198 -1.63 7.62 4.24
CA ILE A 198 -2.60 8.57 3.70
C ILE A 198 -3.35 7.95 2.51
N SER A 199 -2.68 7.19 1.65
CA SER A 199 -3.32 6.46 0.54
C SER A 199 -4.37 5.47 1.04
N TYR A 200 -4.11 4.74 2.12
CA TYR A 200 -5.11 3.84 2.73
C TYR A 200 -6.30 4.59 3.33
N ILE A 201 -6.06 5.75 3.96
CA ILE A 201 -7.14 6.61 4.48
C ILE A 201 -8.00 7.12 3.33
N ALA A 202 -7.39 7.55 2.22
CA ALA A 202 -8.10 8.03 1.03
C ALA A 202 -8.98 6.94 0.40
N ILE A 203 -8.48 5.69 0.31
CA ILE A 203 -9.28 4.55 -0.17
C ILE A 203 -10.45 4.28 0.79
N GLY A 204 -10.23 4.37 2.09
CA GLY A 204 -11.28 4.24 3.10
C GLY A 204 -12.37 5.29 2.94
N GLY A 205 -11.98 6.55 2.72
CA GLY A 205 -12.89 7.67 2.43
C GLY A 205 -13.67 7.46 1.13
N PHE A 206 -13.02 7.04 0.06
CA PHE A 206 -13.67 6.71 -1.21
C PHE A 206 -14.72 5.61 -1.06
N TRP A 207 -14.44 4.60 -0.25
CA TRP A 207 -15.39 3.55 0.00
C TRP A 207 -16.56 4.02 0.88
N ALA A 208 -16.30 4.81 1.93
CA ALA A 208 -17.33 5.41 2.78
C ALA A 208 -18.30 6.30 1.96
N GLU A 209 -17.78 7.07 1.01
CA GLU A 209 -18.57 7.85 0.06
C GLU A 209 -19.52 6.95 -0.76
N LYS A 210 -19.03 5.83 -1.28
CA LYS A 210 -19.87 4.86 -2.01
C LYS A 210 -20.99 4.27 -1.15
N VAL A 211 -20.70 3.95 0.10
CA VAL A 211 -21.71 3.44 1.06
C VAL A 211 -22.77 4.50 1.34
N ALA A 212 -22.36 5.74 1.56
CA ALA A 212 -23.28 6.86 1.79
C ALA A 212 -24.25 7.07 0.62
N VAL A 213 -23.73 7.05 -0.61
CA VAL A 213 -24.56 7.16 -1.82
C VAL A 213 -25.55 5.99 -1.94
N ALA A 214 -25.10 4.75 -1.72
CA ALA A 214 -25.97 3.57 -1.78
C ALA A 214 -27.09 3.62 -0.74
N ASN A 215 -26.78 4.07 0.47
CA ASN A 215 -27.76 4.20 1.55
C ASN A 215 -28.79 5.31 1.24
N ALA A 216 -28.35 6.43 0.65
CA ALA A 216 -29.24 7.52 0.26
C ALA A 216 -30.26 7.09 -0.82
N ILE A 217 -29.82 6.29 -1.81
CA ILE A 217 -30.70 5.74 -2.85
C ILE A 217 -31.75 4.82 -2.20
N THR A 218 -31.32 3.89 -1.34
CA THR A 218 -32.24 2.97 -0.67
C THR A 218 -33.26 3.70 0.21
N SER A 219 -32.84 4.78 0.88
CA SER A 219 -33.76 5.59 1.70
C SER A 219 -34.83 6.25 0.84
N LYS A 220 -34.49 6.79 -0.33
CA LYS A 220 -35.45 7.39 -1.27
C LYS A 220 -36.44 6.35 -1.79
N GLU A 221 -35.97 5.18 -2.24
CA GLU A 221 -36.83 4.09 -2.69
C GLU A 221 -37.84 3.67 -1.62
N ASN A 222 -37.42 3.57 -0.36
CA ASN A 222 -38.28 3.22 0.77
C ASN A 222 -39.34 4.29 1.06
N ILE A 223 -39.05 5.57 0.86
CA ILE A 223 -40.01 6.68 1.03
C ILE A 223 -41.06 6.62 -0.09
N GLU A 224 -40.64 6.42 -1.35
CA GLU A 224 -41.54 6.31 -2.48
C GLU A 224 -42.51 5.12 -2.33
N ILE A 225 -42.02 3.95 -1.92
CA ILE A 225 -42.86 2.76 -1.69
C ILE A 225 -43.90 3.05 -0.59
N LYS A 226 -43.48 3.70 0.49
CA LYS A 226 -44.44 4.06 1.58
C LYS A 226 -45.50 5.05 1.12
N SER A 227 -45.15 6.01 0.25
CA SER A 227 -46.12 6.97 -0.27
C SER A 227 -47.10 6.36 -1.29
N LEU A 228 -46.76 5.24 -1.93
CA LEU A 228 -47.64 4.49 -2.81
C LEU A 228 -48.61 3.55 -2.08
N LEU A 229 -48.27 3.21 -0.82
CA LEU A 229 -49.09 2.30 0.02
C LEU A 229 -50.00 3.03 0.97
N SER A 230 -49.92 4.36 1.09
CA SER A 230 -50.77 5.26 1.86
C SER A 230 -51.85 5.88 1.02
#